data_614f53d26541e920fd1943ee2922a8f7
#
_entry.id   614f53d26541e920fd1943ee2922a8f7
#
_cell.length_a   1.000
_cell.length_b   1.000
_cell.length_c   1.000
_cell.angle_alpha   90.00
_cell.angle_beta   90.00
_cell.angle_gamma   90.00
#
_symmetry.space_group_name_H-M   'P 1'
#
loop_
_entity.id
_entity.type
_entity.pdbx_description
1 polymer ?
#
loop_
_entity_poly.entity_id
_entity_poly.type
_entity_poly.pdbx_seq_one_letter_code
_entity_poly.pdbx_strand_id
1 'polypeptide(L)'
;MMEERQSPVSGENHLPDETSEKRTIRPVKVGSVLLLFFLLVIWPLSSYLLMKGQQPQLSATGSQGIDLSTQIYLPTILIELFVFLLITLVLRLERESFSSIGLKGFDLRNLLIGALFWFGMSLFLMLTSYLLRSYNLSTSPDVLRLLPRTTPQRSLWIMMATSASLAEESAFRGFVLTRLNLYLKNWWLTILIASISFSSGHLYQGTAGAFFAGIYGIFFSLLFLWRKSLVPCMTAHFLQDVTPLFSPLS
;
A
#
# COMPACT_ATOMS: atom_id res chain seq x y z
N MET A 1 33.69 -15.34 -79.53
CA MET A 1 32.23 -15.23 -79.31
C MET A 1 31.99 -15.53 -77.87
N MET A 2 32.07 -14.48 -77.03
CA MET A 2 31.85 -14.56 -75.56
C MET A 2 30.54 -13.86 -75.26
N GLU A 3 29.61 -14.59 -74.65
CA GLU A 3 28.30 -14.14 -74.32
C GLU A 3 28.33 -13.66 -72.88
N GLU A 4 28.12 -12.39 -72.68
CA GLU A 4 28.12 -11.68 -71.42
C GLU A 4 26.75 -11.87 -70.79
N ARG A 5 26.67 -12.59 -69.62
CA ARG A 5 25.44 -12.70 -68.78
C ARG A 5 25.41 -11.57 -67.83
N GLN A 6 24.50 -10.66 -68.02
CA GLN A 6 24.09 -9.67 -67.04
C GLN A 6 23.15 -10.30 -66.02
N SER A 7 23.48 -10.24 -64.72
CA SER A 7 22.61 -10.54 -63.61
C SER A 7 21.87 -9.26 -63.21
N PRO A 8 20.54 -9.33 -62.92
CA PRO A 8 19.82 -8.19 -62.36
C PRO A 8 20.01 -8.13 -60.84
N VAL A 9 20.53 -7.01 -60.38
CA VAL A 9 20.54 -6.61 -58.97
C VAL A 9 19.17 -5.99 -58.67
N SER A 10 18.28 -6.73 -57.97
CA SER A 10 17.11 -6.16 -57.33
C SER A 10 17.31 -6.17 -55.81
N GLY A 11 17.90 -5.11 -55.30
CA GLY A 11 17.91 -4.80 -53.89
C GLY A 11 16.61 -4.10 -53.49
N GLU A 12 15.57 -4.84 -53.17
CA GLU A 12 14.44 -4.28 -52.44
C GLU A 12 14.83 -4.11 -50.96
N ASN A 13 15.09 -2.86 -50.58
CA ASN A 13 15.17 -2.43 -49.21
C ASN A 13 13.79 -2.61 -48.54
N HIS A 14 13.57 -3.73 -47.92
CA HIS A 14 12.48 -3.89 -46.93
C HIS A 14 12.83 -3.01 -45.72
N LEU A 15 12.30 -1.79 -45.72
CA LEU A 15 12.13 -1.03 -44.46
C LEU A 15 11.22 -1.85 -43.55
N PRO A 16 11.56 -2.03 -42.27
CA PRO A 16 10.65 -2.68 -41.34
C PRO A 16 9.38 -1.83 -41.24
N ASP A 17 8.26 -2.46 -41.55
CA ASP A 17 6.93 -1.93 -41.39
C ASP A 17 6.77 -1.46 -39.93
N GLU A 18 6.77 -0.14 -39.72
CA GLU A 18 6.33 0.47 -38.46
C GLU A 18 4.84 0.23 -38.30
N THR A 19 4.45 -1.03 -38.11
CA THR A 19 3.14 -1.34 -37.57
C THR A 19 3.10 -0.74 -36.18
N SER A 20 2.62 0.49 -36.13
CA SER A 20 2.26 1.19 -34.89
C SER A 20 1.49 0.21 -34.00
N GLU A 21 2.15 -0.27 -32.96
CA GLU A 21 1.54 -1.04 -31.89
C GLU A 21 0.42 -0.15 -31.33
N LYS A 22 -0.78 -0.27 -31.91
CA LYS A 22 -1.99 0.38 -31.41
C LYS A 22 -2.14 -0.09 -29.98
N ARG A 23 -1.63 0.72 -29.05
CA ARG A 23 -1.84 0.58 -27.62
C ARG A 23 -3.34 0.58 -27.38
N THR A 24 -3.95 -0.59 -27.42
CA THR A 24 -5.36 -0.78 -27.12
C THR A 24 -5.59 -0.27 -25.71
N ILE A 25 -6.18 0.91 -25.62
CA ILE A 25 -6.65 1.48 -24.36
C ILE A 25 -7.70 0.49 -23.85
N ARG A 26 -7.33 -0.33 -22.88
CA ARG A 26 -8.28 -1.26 -22.28
C ARG A 26 -9.41 -0.43 -21.68
N PRO A 27 -10.67 -0.71 -22.04
CA PRO A 27 -11.81 0.03 -21.52
C PRO A 27 -11.80 -0.05 -20.00
N VAL A 28 -12.05 1.08 -19.38
CA VAL A 28 -12.17 1.16 -17.93
C VAL A 28 -13.38 0.37 -17.49
N LYS A 29 -13.15 -0.55 -16.58
CA LYS A 29 -14.20 -1.43 -16.08
C LYS A 29 -14.88 -0.75 -14.88
N VAL A 30 -16.20 -0.78 -14.83
CA VAL A 30 -17.03 -0.10 -13.80
C VAL A 30 -16.61 -0.55 -12.39
N GLY A 31 -16.35 -1.84 -12.19
CA GLY A 31 -15.89 -2.37 -10.89
C GLY A 31 -14.63 -1.69 -10.39
N SER A 32 -13.62 -1.50 -11.27
CA SER A 32 -12.38 -0.78 -10.93
C SER A 32 -12.64 0.67 -10.55
N VAL A 33 -13.55 1.38 -11.24
CA VAL A 33 -13.88 2.78 -10.91
C VAL A 33 -14.54 2.88 -9.55
N LEU A 34 -15.53 2.03 -9.29
CA LEU A 34 -16.24 2.03 -8.01
C LEU A 34 -15.29 1.69 -6.84
N LEU A 35 -14.40 0.72 -7.02
CA LEU A 35 -13.44 0.36 -6.00
C LEU A 35 -12.37 1.45 -5.81
N LEU A 36 -11.91 2.11 -6.87
CA LEU A 36 -11.03 3.28 -6.76
C LEU A 36 -11.71 4.41 -5.96
N PHE A 37 -12.98 4.72 -6.25
CA PHE A 37 -13.71 5.72 -5.50
C PHE A 37 -13.87 5.33 -4.02
N PHE A 38 -14.18 4.07 -3.75
CA PHE A 38 -14.25 3.57 -2.38
C PHE A 38 -12.91 3.73 -1.65
N LEU A 39 -11.80 3.27 -2.23
CA LEU A 39 -10.49 3.30 -1.59
C LEU A 39 -9.90 4.70 -1.47
N LEU A 40 -10.17 5.60 -2.43
CA LEU A 40 -9.59 6.95 -2.44
C LEU A 40 -10.43 7.97 -1.65
N VAL A 41 -11.73 7.73 -1.47
CA VAL A 41 -12.65 8.73 -0.87
C VAL A 41 -13.38 8.16 0.34
N ILE A 42 -14.11 7.05 0.17
CA ILE A 42 -14.98 6.52 1.23
C ILE A 42 -14.17 5.99 2.40
N TRP A 43 -13.12 5.22 2.12
CA TRP A 43 -12.25 4.64 3.14
C TRP A 43 -11.57 5.71 4.02
N PRO A 44 -10.86 6.72 3.49
CA PRO A 44 -10.26 7.78 4.30
C PRO A 44 -11.32 8.60 5.05
N LEU A 45 -12.46 8.88 4.43
CA LEU A 45 -13.54 9.63 5.07
C LEU A 45 -14.13 8.85 6.25
N SER A 46 -14.36 7.54 6.09
CA SER A 46 -14.85 6.68 7.17
C SER A 46 -13.87 6.64 8.36
N SER A 47 -12.58 6.51 8.09
CA SER A 47 -11.52 6.54 9.09
C SER A 47 -11.51 7.87 9.87
N TYR A 48 -11.65 9.00 9.15
CA TYR A 48 -11.73 10.32 9.77
C TYR A 48 -12.99 10.50 10.66
N LEU A 49 -14.15 10.03 10.19
CA LEU A 49 -15.40 10.11 10.95
C LEU A 49 -15.37 9.23 12.20
N LEU A 50 -14.82 8.01 12.09
CA LEU A 50 -14.62 7.12 13.24
C LEU A 50 -13.68 7.75 14.27
N MET A 51 -12.58 8.37 13.84
CA MET A 51 -11.68 9.11 14.72
C MET A 51 -12.42 10.19 15.50
N LYS A 52 -13.22 11.01 14.85
CA LYS A 52 -14.02 12.06 15.52
C LYS A 52 -15.00 11.51 16.54
N GLY A 53 -15.62 10.38 16.24
CA GLY A 53 -16.57 9.71 17.16
C GLY A 53 -15.91 9.08 18.39
N GLN A 54 -14.65 8.64 18.28
CA GLN A 54 -13.93 7.95 19.36
C GLN A 54 -13.10 8.89 20.25
N GLN A 55 -12.69 10.06 19.77
CA GLN A 55 -11.87 11.00 20.56
C GLN A 55 -12.46 11.38 21.93
N PRO A 56 -13.77 11.64 22.08
CA PRO A 56 -14.35 11.93 23.40
C PRO A 56 -14.26 10.75 24.37
N GLN A 57 -14.38 9.52 23.87
CA GLN A 57 -14.35 8.31 24.70
C GLN A 57 -12.92 7.96 25.15
N LEU A 58 -11.93 8.12 24.27
CA LEU A 58 -10.52 7.89 24.57
C LEU A 58 -9.95 8.94 25.56
N SER A 59 -10.46 10.18 25.52
CA SER A 59 -10.06 11.26 26.44
C SER A 59 -10.74 11.20 27.78
N ALA A 60 -12.00 10.72 27.86
CA ALA A 60 -12.80 10.73 29.10
C ALA A 60 -12.50 9.54 30.03
N THR A 61 -12.17 8.36 29.49
CA THR A 61 -12.00 7.12 30.27
C THR A 61 -10.56 6.68 30.45
N GLY A 62 -9.61 7.32 29.77
CA GLY A 62 -8.28 6.72 29.63
C GLY A 62 -8.43 5.33 28.96
N SER A 63 -7.34 4.65 28.70
CA SER A 63 -7.38 3.30 28.10
C SER A 63 -7.92 2.19 29.03
N GLN A 64 -8.42 2.50 30.23
CA GLN A 64 -8.86 1.52 31.22
C GLN A 64 -10.28 0.98 30.98
N GLY A 65 -11.10 1.61 30.14
CA GLY A 65 -12.48 1.17 29.88
C GLY A 65 -12.71 0.54 28.50
N ILE A 66 -11.71 0.49 27.63
CA ILE A 66 -11.84 -0.02 26.24
C ILE A 66 -11.25 -1.41 26.15
N ASP A 67 -12.08 -2.40 25.78
CA ASP A 67 -11.56 -3.71 25.37
C ASP A 67 -10.99 -3.62 23.95
N LEU A 68 -9.65 -3.48 23.86
CA LEU A 68 -8.94 -3.37 22.60
C LEU A 68 -9.20 -4.56 21.67
N SER A 69 -9.43 -5.75 22.21
CA SER A 69 -9.66 -6.96 21.41
C SER A 69 -10.93 -6.87 20.59
N THR A 70 -12.06 -6.53 21.24
CA THR A 70 -13.38 -6.54 20.61
C THR A 70 -13.74 -5.21 19.96
N GLN A 71 -13.18 -4.09 20.43
CA GLN A 71 -13.55 -2.76 19.94
C GLN A 71 -12.59 -2.22 18.88
N ILE A 72 -11.36 -2.74 18.81
CA ILE A 72 -10.35 -2.27 17.87
C ILE A 72 -9.84 -3.42 16.99
N TYR A 73 -9.20 -4.45 17.56
CA TYR A 73 -8.46 -5.42 16.76
C TYR A 73 -9.36 -6.30 15.89
N LEU A 74 -10.42 -6.89 16.46
CA LEU A 74 -11.34 -7.74 15.69
C LEU A 74 -12.09 -6.95 14.60
N PRO A 75 -12.68 -5.77 14.85
CA PRO A 75 -13.28 -4.96 13.81
C PRO A 75 -12.29 -4.59 12.70
N THR A 76 -11.05 -4.21 13.05
CA THR A 76 -10.03 -3.88 12.05
C THR A 76 -9.70 -5.08 11.17
N ILE A 77 -9.45 -6.26 11.77
CA ILE A 77 -9.21 -7.50 11.01
C ILE A 77 -10.37 -7.78 10.03
N LEU A 78 -11.62 -7.66 10.49
CA LEU A 78 -12.80 -7.91 9.65
C LEU A 78 -12.91 -6.90 8.49
N ILE A 79 -12.63 -5.65 8.76
CA ILE A 79 -12.63 -4.59 7.74
C ILE A 79 -11.54 -4.83 6.71
N GLU A 80 -10.32 -5.17 7.14
CA GLU A 80 -9.21 -5.47 6.23
C GLU A 80 -9.51 -6.69 5.34
N LEU A 81 -10.04 -7.77 5.93
CA LEU A 81 -10.46 -8.94 5.17
C LEU A 81 -11.59 -8.61 4.19
N PHE A 82 -12.52 -7.76 4.57
CA PHE A 82 -13.59 -7.28 3.68
C PHE A 82 -13.03 -6.49 2.50
N VAL A 83 -12.07 -5.59 2.73
CA VAL A 83 -11.40 -4.85 1.64
C VAL A 83 -10.67 -5.80 0.69
N PHE A 84 -9.93 -6.77 1.22
CA PHE A 84 -9.27 -7.76 0.40
C PHE A 84 -10.26 -8.62 -0.42
N LEU A 85 -11.40 -8.95 0.18
CA LEU A 85 -12.50 -9.64 -0.52
C LEU A 85 -13.09 -8.79 -1.64
N LEU A 86 -13.31 -7.49 -1.43
CA LEU A 86 -13.78 -6.58 -2.49
C LEU A 86 -12.80 -6.51 -3.65
N ILE A 87 -11.50 -6.41 -3.38
CA ILE A 87 -10.46 -6.44 -4.42
C ILE A 87 -10.54 -7.75 -5.19
N THR A 88 -10.64 -8.88 -4.48
CA THR A 88 -10.76 -10.21 -5.09
C THR A 88 -11.98 -10.32 -5.98
N LEU A 89 -13.13 -9.82 -5.50
CA LEU A 89 -14.38 -9.83 -6.25
C LEU A 89 -14.26 -9.00 -7.55
N VAL A 90 -13.73 -7.78 -7.45
CA VAL A 90 -13.55 -6.91 -8.63
C VAL A 90 -12.60 -7.54 -9.63
N LEU A 91 -11.46 -8.09 -9.20
CA LEU A 91 -10.53 -8.79 -10.09
C LEU A 91 -11.22 -9.97 -10.80
N ARG A 92 -12.00 -10.79 -10.08
CA ARG A 92 -12.74 -11.93 -10.68
C ARG A 92 -13.79 -11.46 -11.68
N LEU A 93 -14.61 -10.46 -11.35
CA LEU A 93 -15.62 -9.89 -12.24
C LEU A 93 -14.97 -9.31 -13.51
N GLU A 94 -13.80 -8.76 -13.39
CA GLU A 94 -13.04 -8.19 -14.49
C GLU A 94 -12.15 -9.21 -15.24
N ARG A 95 -12.16 -10.47 -14.81
CA ARG A 95 -11.35 -11.57 -15.35
C ARG A 95 -9.84 -11.26 -15.29
N GLU A 96 -9.45 -10.55 -14.23
CA GLU A 96 -8.05 -10.23 -13.95
C GLU A 96 -7.49 -11.19 -12.89
N SER A 97 -6.20 -11.47 -12.96
CA SER A 97 -5.51 -12.26 -11.96
C SER A 97 -4.88 -11.38 -10.87
N PHE A 98 -4.57 -11.96 -9.73
CA PHE A 98 -3.82 -11.27 -8.67
C PHE A 98 -2.45 -10.75 -9.14
N SER A 99 -1.84 -11.39 -10.13
CA SER A 99 -0.57 -10.90 -10.71
C SER A 99 -0.71 -9.55 -11.39
N SER A 100 -1.94 -9.16 -11.85
CA SER A 100 -2.21 -7.84 -12.45
C SER A 100 -2.05 -6.69 -11.46
N ILE A 101 -2.17 -6.96 -10.17
CA ILE A 101 -1.94 -6.01 -9.08
C ILE A 101 -0.58 -6.28 -8.37
N GLY A 102 0.26 -7.13 -8.92
CA GLY A 102 1.58 -7.44 -8.37
C GLY A 102 1.59 -8.45 -7.22
N LEU A 103 0.45 -9.08 -6.88
CA LEU A 103 0.40 -10.17 -5.92
C LEU A 103 0.81 -11.46 -6.64
N LYS A 104 2.10 -11.77 -6.52
CA LYS A 104 2.76 -12.95 -7.10
C LYS A 104 3.14 -13.92 -6.00
N GLY A 105 3.66 -15.09 -6.37
CA GLY A 105 4.19 -16.06 -5.40
C GLY A 105 5.29 -15.46 -4.52
N PHE A 106 5.40 -15.98 -3.31
CA PHE A 106 6.44 -15.59 -2.36
C PHE A 106 7.80 -16.10 -2.86
N ASP A 107 8.82 -15.25 -2.80
CA ASP A 107 10.20 -15.61 -3.05
C ASP A 107 11.12 -14.99 -2.00
N LEU A 108 12.18 -15.70 -1.63
CA LEU A 108 13.10 -15.29 -0.57
C LEU A 108 13.75 -13.93 -0.84
N ARG A 109 14.05 -13.64 -2.10
CA ARG A 109 14.67 -12.36 -2.48
C ARG A 109 13.76 -11.17 -2.16
N ASN A 110 12.45 -11.27 -2.47
CA ASN A 110 11.50 -10.22 -2.17
C ASN A 110 11.22 -10.10 -0.66
N LEU A 111 11.23 -11.21 0.09
CA LEU A 111 11.16 -11.17 1.56
C LEU A 111 12.35 -10.43 2.16
N LEU A 112 13.58 -10.76 1.73
CA LEU A 112 14.80 -10.09 2.21
C LEU A 112 14.81 -8.59 1.83
N ILE A 113 14.40 -8.23 0.61
CA ILE A 113 14.28 -6.83 0.20
C ILE A 113 13.27 -6.09 1.08
N GLY A 114 12.13 -6.71 1.40
CA GLY A 114 11.13 -6.12 2.32
C GLY A 114 11.70 -5.90 3.71
N ALA A 115 12.43 -6.87 4.26
CA ALA A 115 13.06 -6.77 5.58
C ALA A 115 14.16 -5.68 5.61
N LEU A 116 14.99 -5.61 4.58
CA LEU A 116 16.02 -4.55 4.44
C LEU A 116 15.38 -3.17 4.28
N PHE A 117 14.31 -3.08 3.52
CA PHE A 117 13.57 -1.83 3.35
C PHE A 117 12.93 -1.37 4.67
N TRP A 118 12.28 -2.28 5.42
CA TRP A 118 11.76 -1.99 6.75
C TRP A 118 12.87 -1.47 7.68
N PHE A 119 14.01 -2.13 7.72
CA PHE A 119 15.14 -1.71 8.55
C PHE A 119 15.63 -0.28 8.19
N GLY A 120 15.83 -0.01 6.89
CA GLY A 120 16.21 1.32 6.40
C GLY A 120 15.17 2.40 6.73
N MET A 121 13.87 2.09 6.55
CA MET A 121 12.78 3.01 6.91
C MET A 121 12.70 3.24 8.42
N SER A 122 12.92 2.22 9.24
CA SER A 122 12.94 2.35 10.70
C SER A 122 14.06 3.29 11.16
N LEU A 123 15.26 3.16 10.58
CA LEU A 123 16.37 4.09 10.85
C LEU A 123 16.05 5.52 10.40
N PHE A 124 15.48 5.67 9.20
CA PHE A 124 15.07 6.97 8.67
C PHE A 124 14.05 7.66 9.59
N LEU A 125 13.02 6.93 10.04
CA LEU A 125 11.99 7.48 10.93
C LEU A 125 12.54 7.77 12.33
N MET A 126 13.42 6.93 12.85
CA MET A 126 14.09 7.19 14.12
C MET A 126 14.91 8.49 14.07
N LEU A 127 15.69 8.68 13.00
CA LEU A 127 16.45 9.92 12.80
C LEU A 127 15.54 11.14 12.64
N THR A 128 14.49 11.01 11.81
CA THR A 128 13.51 12.08 11.61
C THR A 128 12.83 12.45 12.92
N SER A 129 12.39 11.47 13.70
CA SER A 129 11.78 11.70 15.01
C SER A 129 12.74 12.38 15.99
N TYR A 130 14.00 11.98 16.00
CA TYR A 130 15.04 12.61 16.81
C TYR A 130 15.24 14.08 16.42
N LEU A 131 15.36 14.38 15.14
CA LEU A 131 15.50 15.74 14.63
C LEU A 131 14.27 16.61 14.96
N LEU A 132 13.05 16.07 14.74
CA LEU A 132 11.84 16.83 15.07
C LEU A 132 11.72 17.13 16.57
N ARG A 133 12.09 16.20 17.43
CA ARG A 133 12.13 16.42 18.89
C ARG A 133 13.13 17.49 19.30
N SER A 134 14.28 17.60 18.63
CA SER A 134 15.25 18.67 18.90
C SER A 134 14.70 20.07 18.62
N TYR A 135 13.65 20.18 17.80
CA TYR A 135 12.88 21.40 17.54
C TYR A 135 11.58 21.50 18.38
N ASN A 136 11.42 20.70 19.45
CA ASN A 136 10.24 20.65 20.30
C ASN A 136 8.94 20.24 19.57
N LEU A 137 9.04 19.51 18.45
CA LEU A 137 7.89 18.99 17.73
C LEU A 137 7.55 17.58 18.22
N SER A 138 6.31 17.39 18.68
CA SER A 138 5.83 16.07 19.10
C SER A 138 5.71 15.12 17.90
N THR A 139 6.24 13.91 18.06
CA THR A 139 6.21 12.86 17.02
C THR A 139 5.56 11.56 17.50
N SER A 140 5.00 11.56 18.72
CA SER A 140 4.40 10.36 19.28
C SER A 140 3.02 10.12 18.66
N PRO A 141 2.83 9.04 17.89
CA PRO A 141 1.53 8.69 17.34
C PRO A 141 0.58 8.25 18.45
N ASP A 142 -0.71 8.58 18.33
CA ASP A 142 -1.75 8.11 19.27
C ASP A 142 -1.91 6.59 19.25
N VAL A 143 -1.44 5.92 18.21
CA VAL A 143 -1.44 4.45 18.09
C VAL A 143 -0.71 3.75 19.24
N LEU A 144 0.24 4.41 19.93
CA LEU A 144 0.92 3.84 21.09
C LEU A 144 -0.05 3.46 22.23
N ARG A 145 -1.20 4.14 22.30
CA ARG A 145 -2.27 3.83 23.27
C ARG A 145 -3.02 2.55 22.94
N LEU A 146 -2.93 2.11 21.68
CA LEU A 146 -3.61 0.94 21.15
C LEU A 146 -2.72 -0.33 21.21
N LEU A 147 -1.51 -0.24 21.73
CA LEU A 147 -0.60 -1.39 21.83
C LEU A 147 -1.14 -2.47 22.78
N PRO A 148 -0.95 -3.75 22.44
CA PRO A 148 -1.45 -4.87 23.22
C PRO A 148 -0.71 -5.01 24.56
N ARG A 149 -1.48 -5.28 25.63
CA ARG A 149 -0.97 -5.42 27.01
C ARG A 149 -0.93 -6.85 27.50
N THR A 150 -1.72 -7.73 26.89
CA THR A 150 -1.83 -9.15 27.29
C THR A 150 -1.41 -10.07 26.14
N THR A 151 -1.06 -11.32 26.46
CA THR A 151 -0.70 -12.32 25.42
C THR A 151 -1.82 -12.56 24.40
N PRO A 152 -3.11 -12.71 24.75
CA PRO A 152 -4.17 -12.81 23.76
C PRO A 152 -4.27 -11.58 22.87
N GLN A 153 -4.10 -10.36 23.40
CA GLN A 153 -4.07 -9.14 22.60
C GLN A 153 -2.89 -9.10 21.64
N ARG A 154 -1.70 -9.60 22.04
CA ARG A 154 -0.54 -9.71 21.16
C ARG A 154 -0.80 -10.65 19.98
N SER A 155 -1.48 -11.77 20.21
CA SER A 155 -1.87 -12.68 19.15
C SER A 155 -2.83 -12.03 18.15
N LEU A 156 -3.86 -11.33 18.65
CA LEU A 156 -4.77 -10.57 17.79
C LEU A 156 -4.06 -9.43 17.03
N TRP A 157 -3.11 -8.76 17.67
CA TRP A 157 -2.29 -7.73 17.02
C TRP A 157 -1.49 -8.29 15.85
N ILE A 158 -0.86 -9.46 15.99
CA ILE A 158 -0.15 -10.12 14.90
C ILE A 158 -1.10 -10.48 13.76
N MET A 159 -2.30 -10.97 14.06
CA MET A 159 -3.34 -11.23 13.05
C MET A 159 -3.77 -9.96 12.35
N MET A 160 -3.97 -8.86 13.09
CA MET A 160 -4.29 -7.55 12.54
C MET A 160 -3.18 -7.03 11.63
N ALA A 161 -1.92 -7.08 12.07
CA ALA A 161 -0.77 -6.70 11.25
C ALA A 161 -0.67 -7.52 9.97
N THR A 162 -1.01 -8.81 10.03
CA THR A 162 -1.03 -9.69 8.85
C THR A 162 -2.15 -9.30 7.88
N SER A 163 -3.39 -9.11 8.40
CA SER A 163 -4.52 -8.71 7.55
C SER A 163 -4.34 -7.31 6.96
N ALA A 164 -3.82 -6.34 7.73
CA ALA A 164 -3.54 -4.99 7.28
C ALA A 164 -2.47 -4.98 6.18
N SER A 165 -1.33 -5.63 6.40
CA SER A 165 -0.27 -5.70 5.38
C SER A 165 -0.74 -6.36 4.08
N LEU A 166 -1.60 -7.38 4.16
CA LEU A 166 -2.19 -8.02 2.98
C LEU A 166 -3.19 -7.10 2.27
N ALA A 167 -4.16 -6.57 2.99
CA ALA A 167 -5.26 -5.81 2.42
C ALA A 167 -4.83 -4.42 1.95
N GLU A 168 -4.12 -3.66 2.78
CA GLU A 168 -3.71 -2.29 2.46
C GLU A 168 -2.68 -2.25 1.32
N GLU A 169 -1.70 -3.17 1.31
CA GLU A 169 -0.75 -3.21 0.20
C GLU A 169 -1.42 -3.67 -1.10
N SER A 170 -2.37 -4.63 -1.03
CA SER A 170 -3.18 -5.01 -2.20
C SER A 170 -4.06 -3.87 -2.69
N ALA A 171 -4.64 -3.08 -1.77
CA ALA A 171 -5.48 -1.94 -2.10
C ALA A 171 -4.67 -0.79 -2.72
N PHE A 172 -3.68 -0.29 -2.00
CA PHE A 172 -3.01 0.96 -2.39
C PHE A 172 -1.88 0.72 -3.40
N ARG A 173 -0.97 -0.21 -3.16
CA ARG A 173 0.17 -0.46 -4.07
C ARG A 173 -0.23 -1.35 -5.24
N GLY A 174 -1.05 -2.36 -4.97
CA GLY A 174 -1.56 -3.25 -6.00
C GLY A 174 -2.62 -2.57 -6.87
N PHE A 175 -3.78 -2.31 -6.31
CA PHE A 175 -4.96 -1.89 -7.06
C PHE A 175 -4.94 -0.40 -7.41
N VAL A 176 -4.86 0.50 -6.41
CA VAL A 176 -4.94 1.95 -6.65
C VAL A 176 -3.82 2.41 -7.59
N LEU A 177 -2.56 2.11 -7.29
CA LEU A 177 -1.44 2.54 -8.14
C LEU A 177 -1.58 2.04 -9.58
N THR A 178 -1.91 0.76 -9.78
CA THR A 178 -1.97 0.19 -11.13
C THR A 178 -3.17 0.69 -11.91
N ARG A 179 -4.35 0.83 -11.28
CA ARG A 179 -5.57 1.26 -11.97
C ARG A 179 -5.65 2.78 -12.16
N LEU A 180 -5.28 3.55 -11.14
CA LEU A 180 -5.29 5.01 -11.25
C LEU A 180 -4.29 5.51 -12.30
N ASN A 181 -3.12 4.86 -12.43
CA ASN A 181 -2.15 5.23 -13.47
C ASN A 181 -2.62 4.96 -14.90
N LEU A 182 -3.60 4.08 -15.12
CA LEU A 182 -4.22 3.91 -16.45
C LEU A 182 -4.92 5.19 -16.91
N TYR A 183 -5.46 5.98 -15.97
CA TYR A 183 -6.13 7.25 -16.25
C TYR A 183 -5.16 8.42 -16.30
N LEU A 184 -4.34 8.56 -15.26
CA LEU A 184 -3.46 9.72 -15.08
C LEU A 184 -2.24 9.67 -15.99
N LYS A 185 -1.80 8.48 -16.37
CA LYS A 185 -0.56 8.24 -17.17
C LYS A 185 0.66 8.97 -16.62
N ASN A 186 0.65 9.25 -15.31
CA ASN A 186 1.68 9.96 -14.58
C ASN A 186 1.91 9.28 -13.23
N TRP A 187 3.03 8.58 -13.09
CA TRP A 187 3.35 7.84 -11.87
C TRP A 187 3.52 8.75 -10.64
N TRP A 188 4.10 9.93 -10.80
CA TRP A 188 4.29 10.84 -9.66
C TRP A 188 2.97 11.33 -9.11
N LEU A 189 2.05 11.73 -9.99
CA LEU A 189 0.72 12.16 -9.59
C LEU A 189 -0.07 10.99 -8.98
N THR A 190 0.05 9.79 -9.55
CA THR A 190 -0.57 8.58 -9.02
C THR A 190 -0.06 8.25 -7.60
N ILE A 191 1.27 8.28 -7.40
CA ILE A 191 1.88 8.07 -6.09
C ILE A 191 1.38 9.11 -5.09
N LEU A 192 1.36 10.38 -5.48
CA LEU A 192 0.93 11.48 -4.61
C LEU A 192 -0.52 11.29 -4.14
N ILE A 193 -1.44 11.04 -5.07
CA ILE A 193 -2.87 10.84 -4.74
C ILE A 193 -3.06 9.60 -3.86
N ALA A 194 -2.43 8.47 -4.20
CA ALA A 194 -2.51 7.24 -3.42
C ALA A 194 -1.95 7.43 -2.00
N SER A 195 -0.83 8.16 -1.86
CA SER A 195 -0.18 8.41 -0.57
C SER A 195 -0.97 9.40 0.30
N ILE A 196 -1.59 10.42 -0.29
CA ILE A 196 -2.48 11.35 0.43
C ILE A 196 -3.71 10.60 0.94
N SER A 197 -4.33 9.77 0.11
CA SER A 197 -5.48 8.97 0.52
C SER A 197 -5.10 7.99 1.64
N PHE A 198 -3.98 7.29 1.52
CA PHE A 198 -3.45 6.39 2.55
C PHE A 198 -3.18 7.12 3.87
N SER A 199 -2.49 8.27 3.81
CA SER A 199 -2.24 9.16 4.95
C SER A 199 -3.53 9.59 5.64
N SER A 200 -4.53 9.99 4.86
CA SER A 200 -5.84 10.42 5.39
C SER A 200 -6.58 9.31 6.10
N GLY A 201 -6.42 8.05 5.65
CA GLY A 201 -6.93 6.86 6.34
C GLY A 201 -6.28 6.62 7.71
N HIS A 202 -5.12 7.22 7.97
CA HIS A 202 -4.34 7.07 9.21
C HIS A 202 -4.49 8.25 10.19
N LEU A 203 -5.42 9.18 9.94
CA LEU A 203 -5.67 10.32 10.84
C LEU A 203 -6.06 9.90 12.27
N TYR A 204 -6.59 8.68 12.46
CA TYR A 204 -6.86 8.12 13.78
C TYR A 204 -5.59 7.94 14.64
N GLN A 205 -4.40 7.91 14.02
CA GLN A 205 -3.10 7.86 14.68
C GLN A 205 -2.58 9.26 15.07
N GLY A 206 -3.39 10.30 14.91
CA GLY A 206 -3.00 11.69 15.08
C GLY A 206 -2.25 12.23 13.84
N THR A 207 -1.96 13.55 13.86
CA THR A 207 -1.31 14.23 12.74
C THR A 207 0.08 13.68 12.43
N ALA A 208 0.86 13.35 13.47
CA ALA A 208 2.18 12.74 13.30
C ALA A 208 2.09 11.35 12.66
N GLY A 209 1.14 10.51 13.12
CA GLY A 209 0.91 9.19 12.52
C GLY A 209 0.51 9.28 11.06
N ALA A 210 -0.45 10.16 10.73
CA ALA A 210 -0.86 10.40 9.35
C ALA A 210 0.30 10.91 8.46
N PHE A 211 1.13 11.83 8.96
CA PHE A 211 2.31 12.32 8.25
C PHE A 211 3.29 11.19 7.91
N PHE A 212 3.63 10.36 8.90
CA PHE A 212 4.51 9.21 8.67
C PHE A 212 3.88 8.16 7.75
N ALA A 213 2.58 7.91 7.86
CA ALA A 213 1.85 7.04 6.92
C ALA A 213 1.93 7.56 5.47
N GLY A 214 1.86 8.88 5.27
CA GLY A 214 2.06 9.50 3.97
C GLY A 214 3.47 9.27 3.40
N ILE A 215 4.51 9.41 4.23
CA ILE A 215 5.89 9.10 3.86
C ILE A 215 6.03 7.62 3.48
N TYR A 216 5.49 6.71 4.29
CA TYR A 216 5.43 5.29 3.95
C TYR A 216 4.69 5.04 2.64
N GLY A 217 3.57 5.77 2.42
CA GLY A 217 2.81 5.72 1.18
C GLY A 217 3.67 5.92 -0.06
N ILE A 218 4.51 6.95 -0.05
CA ILE A 218 5.43 7.28 -1.15
C ILE A 218 6.49 6.18 -1.31
N PHE A 219 7.21 5.86 -0.24
CA PHE A 219 8.34 4.91 -0.32
C PHE A 219 7.89 3.48 -0.68
N PHE A 220 6.75 3.02 -0.15
CA PHE A 220 6.19 1.72 -0.52
C PHE A 220 5.72 1.71 -1.98
N SER A 221 5.19 2.82 -2.49
CA SER A 221 4.84 2.94 -3.90
C SER A 221 6.07 2.83 -4.80
N LEU A 222 7.18 3.48 -4.42
CA LEU A 222 8.46 3.37 -5.13
C LEU A 222 9.03 1.94 -5.07
N LEU A 223 8.96 1.29 -3.90
CA LEU A 223 9.37 -0.10 -3.73
C LEU A 223 8.56 -1.04 -4.62
N PHE A 224 7.24 -0.86 -4.67
CA PHE A 224 6.36 -1.63 -5.55
C PHE A 224 6.68 -1.41 -7.02
N LEU A 225 6.86 -0.16 -7.45
CA LEU A 225 7.19 0.15 -8.85
C LEU A 225 8.55 -0.42 -9.26
N TRP A 226 9.51 -0.46 -8.35
CA TRP A 226 10.80 -1.09 -8.58
C TRP A 226 10.69 -2.61 -8.68
N ARG A 227 10.00 -3.27 -7.76
CA ARG A 227 9.95 -4.74 -7.67
C ARG A 227 8.86 -5.38 -8.53
N LYS A 228 7.80 -4.63 -8.85
CA LYS A 228 6.59 -5.16 -9.51
C LYS A 228 6.00 -6.37 -8.77
N SER A 229 6.15 -6.38 -7.45
CA SER A 229 5.67 -7.41 -6.53
C SER A 229 5.22 -6.75 -5.23
N LEU A 230 4.12 -7.21 -4.66
CA LEU A 230 3.61 -6.76 -3.36
C LEU A 230 4.36 -7.39 -2.18
N VAL A 231 5.04 -8.52 -2.38
CA VAL A 231 5.72 -9.26 -1.30
C VAL A 231 6.66 -8.39 -0.49
N PRO A 232 7.58 -7.58 -1.07
CA PRO A 232 8.44 -6.71 -0.27
C PRO A 232 7.68 -5.66 0.53
N CYS A 233 6.60 -5.08 -0.05
CA CYS A 233 5.77 -4.09 0.65
C CYS A 233 5.03 -4.73 1.83
N MET A 234 4.38 -5.88 1.61
CA MET A 234 3.70 -6.64 2.66
C MET A 234 4.65 -7.05 3.78
N THR A 235 5.84 -7.52 3.43
CA THR A 235 6.87 -7.91 4.42
C THR A 235 7.29 -6.71 5.27
N ALA A 236 7.60 -5.58 4.62
CA ALA A 236 8.02 -4.38 5.32
C ALA A 236 6.91 -3.81 6.21
N HIS A 237 5.67 -3.79 5.73
CA HIS A 237 4.50 -3.34 6.46
C HIS A 237 4.23 -4.21 7.70
N PHE A 238 4.17 -5.53 7.51
CA PHE A 238 4.02 -6.47 8.61
C PHE A 238 5.09 -6.27 9.69
N LEU A 239 6.36 -6.18 9.30
CA LEU A 239 7.47 -5.95 10.23
C LEU A 239 7.35 -4.61 10.95
N GLN A 240 6.88 -3.56 10.27
CA GLN A 240 6.62 -2.26 10.87
C GLN A 240 5.57 -2.34 11.97
N ASP A 241 4.47 -3.04 11.71
CA ASP A 241 3.34 -3.14 12.65
C ASP A 241 3.65 -4.04 13.85
N VAL A 242 4.47 -5.08 13.67
CA VAL A 242 4.83 -5.96 14.79
C VAL A 242 6.02 -5.45 15.61
N THR A 243 6.80 -4.51 15.09
CA THR A 243 7.98 -3.94 15.78
C THR A 243 7.66 -3.42 17.20
N PRO A 244 6.54 -2.69 17.43
CA PRO A 244 6.20 -2.19 18.76
C PRO A 244 6.02 -3.27 19.83
N LEU A 245 5.75 -4.53 19.41
CA LEU A 245 5.61 -5.65 20.36
C LEU A 245 6.93 -6.01 21.07
N PHE A 246 8.05 -5.62 20.47
CA PHE A 246 9.40 -5.90 20.96
C PHE A 246 10.04 -4.70 21.66
N SER A 247 9.38 -3.53 21.60
CA SER A 247 9.85 -2.36 22.34
C SER A 247 9.46 -2.52 23.82
N PRO A 248 10.37 -2.22 24.78
CA PRO A 248 10.01 -2.17 26.16
C PRO A 248 8.89 -1.14 26.34
N LEU A 249 7.77 -1.57 26.90
CA LEU A 249 6.69 -0.67 27.33
C LEU A 249 7.28 0.16 28.46
N SER A 250 7.70 1.38 28.16
CA SER A 250 8.15 2.38 29.14
C SER A 250 6.96 2.99 29.87
#